data_7977bf8a390b9af1b932a483661b4d3c
#
_entry.id   7977bf8a390b9af1b932a483661b4d3c
#
_cell.length_a   1.000
_cell.length_b   1.000
_cell.length_c   1.000
_cell.angle_alpha   90.00
_cell.angle_beta   90.00
_cell.angle_gamma   90.00
#
_symmetry.space_group_name_H-M   'P 1'
#
loop_
_entity.id
_entity.type
_entity.pdbx_description
1 polymer ?
#
loop_
_entity_poly.entity_id
_entity_poly.type
_entity_poly.pdbx_seq_one_letter_code
_entity_poly.pdbx_strand_id
1 'polypeptide(L)'
;MKLKFTFFALLALISATTFSQRLSLELYSNVNEENKFLSSIDYNKNFYSNEELIKEVERIVENLEKSGFIKASIKSIKEVKKNEYSAELSIGKKYSNIYVIGLDSMDLEGYKNYTLIDEKNYLKIPIKKVQDFFEKLNTFISVEGYPFNSAKFTNIEPFYKDNLRAKIEINYDKERKIDKVIIKGYEKFPKSYIKHLTKYKIGNRINVDDIQDKSELLNQLGFIKQTKKPEILFTNDSTIIYLYIEKEKKNSFDGFIGFSNDESDNNIQLQGYLDFELVNNFNFGEEIEFLYKSEKNADRILKTDINLPYIFSSPIGVNIGLILTKKDSTFVSNEQFINLFYKNSKNHKFSLGIRSINSDEQLEIENSEFEDFETLYKDFQYEHVKINQNNLLFPVNSQAFIKLSHGKRISEEQENQQLYLNIDCAKIFDFGSKNSIYLNIKSEILESDTYFTNELSRFGGAKSIRGFDENSLFSNKYILLISEYRFKLNNTIYINSIFDIGNFENKIINSNTNIYGVGIGVGLATKGGIFSLNYANGSEWKDKIDSKNSKIHITFRSFF
;
A
#
# COMPACT_ATOMS: atom_id res chain seq x y z
N MET A 1 51.87 37.09 25.33
CA MET A 1 50.75 36.38 25.99
C MET A 1 49.74 37.32 26.67
N LYS A 2 50.10 38.50 27.08
CA LYS A 2 49.19 39.47 27.75
C LYS A 2 48.19 40.17 26.79
N LEU A 3 48.50 40.34 25.50
CA LEU A 3 47.61 41.01 24.53
C LEU A 3 46.44 40.14 24.03
N LYS A 4 46.57 38.81 24.05
CA LYS A 4 45.48 37.88 23.66
C LYS A 4 44.42 37.71 24.75
N PHE A 5 44.79 37.91 26.02
CA PHE A 5 43.86 37.79 27.14
C PHE A 5 42.95 39.02 27.28
N THR A 6 43.47 40.22 26.95
CA THR A 6 42.66 41.46 26.95
C THR A 6 41.66 41.50 25.79
N PHE A 7 41.96 40.91 24.63
CA PHE A 7 41.02 40.84 23.50
C PHE A 7 39.88 39.83 23.77
N PHE A 8 40.18 38.71 24.47
CA PHE A 8 39.16 37.73 24.86
C PHE A 8 38.25 38.24 26.00
N ALA A 9 38.80 39.03 26.92
CA ALA A 9 38.04 39.70 27.99
C ALA A 9 37.16 40.82 27.43
N LEU A 10 37.59 41.54 26.37
CA LEU A 10 36.77 42.53 25.69
C LEU A 10 35.64 41.92 24.86
N LEU A 11 35.87 40.76 24.22
CA LEU A 11 34.81 39.99 23.51
C LEU A 11 33.80 39.38 24.49
N ALA A 12 34.21 38.98 25.68
CA ALA A 12 33.32 38.45 26.72
C ALA A 12 32.47 39.57 27.37
N LEU A 13 32.94 40.82 27.38
CA LEU A 13 32.17 41.98 27.88
C LEU A 13 31.14 42.48 26.84
N ILE A 14 31.30 42.21 25.56
CA ILE A 14 30.34 42.59 24.50
C ILE A 14 29.20 41.55 24.41
N SER A 15 29.40 40.32 24.90
CA SER A 15 28.36 39.28 24.95
C SER A 15 27.41 39.38 26.15
N ALA A 16 27.58 40.30 27.04
CA ALA A 16 26.79 40.45 28.26
C ALA A 16 25.95 41.74 28.25
N THR A 17 25.05 41.93 27.36
CA THR A 17 23.80 42.70 27.57
C THR A 17 22.99 42.88 26.28
N THR A 18 22.58 41.84 25.63
CA THR A 18 21.33 41.95 24.89
C THR A 18 20.19 41.42 25.79
N PHE A 19 19.81 42.22 26.76
CA PHE A 19 18.47 42.12 27.31
C PHE A 19 17.51 42.48 26.17
N SER A 20 17.01 41.46 25.47
CA SER A 20 15.86 41.66 24.60
C SER A 20 14.74 42.23 25.47
N GLN A 21 14.40 43.49 25.22
CA GLN A 21 13.34 44.16 25.94
C GLN A 21 12.02 43.42 25.57
N ARG A 22 11.45 42.66 26.50
CA ARG A 22 10.19 41.97 26.26
C ARG A 22 9.09 43.02 26.25
N LEU A 23 8.29 42.99 25.21
CA LEU A 23 7.06 43.75 25.10
C LEU A 23 5.92 43.03 25.81
N SER A 24 5.16 43.70 26.64
CA SER A 24 3.97 43.12 27.25
C SER A 24 2.69 43.62 26.58
N LEU A 25 1.69 42.75 26.46
CA LEU A 25 0.39 43.02 25.85
C LEU A 25 -0.72 42.82 26.86
N GLU A 26 -1.61 43.81 26.96
CA GLU A 26 -2.88 43.74 27.67
C GLU A 26 -4.04 43.99 26.69
N LEU A 27 -5.07 43.14 26.77
CA LEU A 27 -6.30 43.31 25.97
C LEU A 27 -7.37 43.98 26.80
N TYR A 28 -8.06 44.95 26.22
CA TYR A 28 -9.22 45.60 26.89
C TYR A 28 -10.29 45.99 25.88
N SER A 29 -11.50 46.22 26.38
CA SER A 29 -12.62 46.81 25.65
C SER A 29 -13.25 47.94 26.50
N ASN A 30 -13.86 48.92 25.85
CA ASN A 30 -14.62 49.96 26.50
C ASN A 30 -15.99 49.50 27.06
N VAL A 31 -16.34 48.21 26.81
CA VAL A 31 -17.57 47.58 27.29
C VAL A 31 -17.24 46.61 28.43
N ASN A 32 -17.81 46.82 29.61
CA ASN A 32 -17.51 46.01 30.81
C ASN A 32 -17.74 44.50 30.64
N GLU A 33 -18.79 44.11 29.92
CA GLU A 33 -19.09 42.70 29.66
C GLU A 33 -18.05 42.05 28.75
N GLU A 34 -17.57 42.79 27.75
CA GLU A 34 -16.50 42.34 26.85
C GLU A 34 -15.16 42.17 27.59
N ASN A 35 -14.84 43.04 28.57
CA ASN A 35 -13.65 42.95 29.39
C ASN A 35 -13.60 41.65 30.20
N LYS A 36 -14.73 41.23 30.79
CA LYS A 36 -14.83 39.96 31.50
C LYS A 36 -14.55 38.77 30.57
N PHE A 37 -15.01 38.86 29.33
CA PHE A 37 -14.76 37.82 28.33
C PHE A 37 -13.29 37.82 27.88
N LEU A 38 -12.71 38.99 27.59
CA LEU A 38 -11.30 39.13 27.19
C LEU A 38 -10.34 38.60 28.26
N SER A 39 -10.65 38.80 29.55
CA SER A 39 -9.84 38.30 30.65
C SER A 39 -9.85 36.75 30.74
N SER A 40 -10.78 36.05 30.09
CA SER A 40 -10.88 34.61 30.04
C SER A 40 -10.16 33.98 28.84
N ILE A 41 -9.69 34.81 27.90
CA ILE A 41 -8.97 34.33 26.71
C ILE A 41 -7.52 34.05 27.08
N ASP A 42 -7.04 32.89 26.68
CA ASP A 42 -5.61 32.53 26.78
C ASP A 42 -4.87 33.07 25.57
N TYR A 43 -3.86 33.93 25.81
CA TYR A 43 -3.00 34.51 24.79
C TYR A 43 -1.60 34.75 25.30
N ASN A 44 -0.62 34.85 24.39
CA ASN A 44 0.72 35.21 24.77
C ASN A 44 0.78 36.69 25.20
N LYS A 45 1.33 36.95 26.40
CA LYS A 45 1.44 38.28 26.97
C LYS A 45 2.78 38.94 26.78
N ASN A 46 3.80 38.19 26.30
CA ASN A 46 5.18 38.68 26.19
C ASN A 46 5.74 38.40 24.81
N PHE A 47 6.34 39.41 24.19
CA PHE A 47 6.86 39.36 22.81
C PHE A 47 8.25 39.95 22.73
N TYR A 48 8.98 39.60 21.68
CA TYR A 48 10.30 40.13 21.40
C TYR A 48 10.29 41.22 20.32
N SER A 49 9.19 41.42 19.61
CA SER A 49 9.01 42.42 18.59
C SER A 49 7.58 42.95 18.50
N ASN A 50 7.41 44.19 17.99
CA ASN A 50 6.07 44.73 17.70
C ASN A 50 5.31 43.92 16.66
N GLU A 51 6.05 43.34 15.69
CA GLU A 51 5.42 42.52 14.65
C GLU A 51 4.78 41.25 15.23
N GLU A 52 5.46 40.57 16.16
CA GLU A 52 4.89 39.39 16.86
C GLU A 52 3.66 39.77 17.69
N LEU A 53 3.70 40.92 18.38
CA LEU A 53 2.60 41.44 19.17
C LEU A 53 1.38 41.73 18.30
N ILE A 54 1.56 42.41 17.17
CA ILE A 54 0.46 42.73 16.24
C ILE A 54 -0.14 41.42 15.67
N LYS A 55 0.68 40.49 15.24
CA LYS A 55 0.24 39.17 14.75
C LYS A 55 -0.59 38.42 15.80
N GLU A 56 -0.20 38.51 17.07
CA GLU A 56 -0.99 37.88 18.14
C GLU A 56 -2.36 38.53 18.32
N VAL A 57 -2.42 39.86 18.27
CA VAL A 57 -3.72 40.58 18.37
C VAL A 57 -4.60 40.24 17.17
N GLU A 58 -4.05 40.18 15.96
CA GLU A 58 -4.78 39.75 14.76
C GLU A 58 -5.27 38.31 14.88
N ARG A 59 -4.43 37.38 15.39
CA ARG A 59 -4.78 35.97 15.64
C ARG A 59 -5.95 35.86 16.64
N ILE A 60 -5.96 36.69 17.67
CA ILE A 60 -7.03 36.72 18.68
C ILE A 60 -8.34 37.15 18.03
N VAL A 61 -8.33 38.21 17.22
CA VAL A 61 -9.54 38.68 16.52
C VAL A 61 -10.06 37.61 15.55
N GLU A 62 -9.17 36.98 14.78
CA GLU A 62 -9.54 35.88 13.89
C GLU A 62 -10.21 34.71 14.66
N ASN A 63 -9.68 34.35 15.82
CA ASN A 63 -10.25 33.31 16.68
C ASN A 63 -11.61 33.70 17.24
N LEU A 64 -11.79 34.98 17.55
CA LEU A 64 -13.11 35.54 17.98
C LEU A 64 -14.14 35.44 16.86
N GLU A 65 -13.76 35.82 15.63
CA GLU A 65 -14.62 35.72 14.46
C GLU A 65 -15.03 34.26 14.20
N LYS A 66 -14.06 33.33 14.20
CA LYS A 66 -14.30 31.87 14.08
C LYS A 66 -15.21 31.33 15.20
N SER A 67 -15.18 31.97 16.38
CA SER A 67 -16.01 31.57 17.52
C SER A 67 -17.42 32.15 17.49
N GLY A 68 -17.73 33.00 16.50
CA GLY A 68 -19.04 33.59 16.27
C GLY A 68 -19.16 35.09 16.55
N PHE A 69 -18.10 35.77 16.96
CA PHE A 69 -18.06 37.23 17.13
C PHE A 69 -17.65 37.91 15.83
N ILE A 70 -18.46 37.78 14.79
CA ILE A 70 -18.13 38.19 13.42
C ILE A 70 -17.88 39.69 13.22
N LYS A 71 -18.18 40.53 14.22
CA LYS A 71 -17.91 41.97 14.23
C LYS A 71 -16.70 42.31 15.12
N ALA A 72 -15.95 41.33 15.59
CA ALA A 72 -14.74 41.57 16.35
C ALA A 72 -13.75 42.40 15.53
N SER A 73 -13.13 43.39 16.13
CA SER A 73 -12.19 44.27 15.44
C SER A 73 -11.20 44.90 16.40
N ILE A 74 -10.03 45.22 15.91
CA ILE A 74 -9.02 46.00 16.61
C ILE A 74 -9.36 47.46 16.44
N LYS A 75 -9.57 48.18 17.55
CA LYS A 75 -9.82 49.63 17.55
C LYS A 75 -8.52 50.41 17.59
N SER A 76 -7.60 50.00 18.47
CA SER A 76 -6.28 50.64 18.57
C SER A 76 -5.29 49.71 19.28
N ILE A 77 -4.02 49.83 18.96
CA ILE A 77 -2.90 49.27 19.71
C ILE A 77 -2.02 50.45 20.09
N LYS A 78 -1.77 50.66 21.39
CA LYS A 78 -1.01 51.79 21.89
C LYS A 78 0.01 51.35 22.91
N GLU A 79 1.17 51.98 22.91
CA GLU A 79 2.14 51.87 23.98
C GLU A 79 1.70 52.80 25.14
N VAL A 80 1.37 52.21 26.28
CA VAL A 80 0.87 52.93 27.48
C VAL A 80 2.08 53.38 28.34
N LYS A 81 3.08 52.54 28.46
CA LYS A 81 4.36 52.79 29.08
C LYS A 81 5.45 52.13 28.25
N LYS A 82 6.70 52.46 28.52
CA LYS A 82 7.85 51.88 27.83
C LYS A 82 7.75 50.33 27.84
N ASN A 83 7.59 49.73 26.65
CA ASN A 83 7.41 48.27 26.40
C ASN A 83 6.12 47.66 26.92
N GLU A 84 5.15 48.43 27.41
CA GLU A 84 3.83 47.97 27.81
C GLU A 84 2.78 48.43 26.78
N TYR A 85 2.19 47.52 26.07
CA TYR A 85 1.19 47.78 25.02
C TYR A 85 -0.21 47.38 25.49
N SER A 86 -1.18 48.16 25.12
CA SER A 86 -2.58 47.80 25.27
C SER A 86 -3.28 47.77 23.92
N ALA A 87 -4.05 46.71 23.67
CA ALA A 87 -4.90 46.57 22.50
C ALA A 87 -6.37 46.71 22.87
N GLU A 88 -7.01 47.71 22.31
CA GLU A 88 -8.44 47.94 22.43
C GLU A 88 -9.18 47.10 21.39
N LEU A 89 -9.98 46.14 21.84
CA LEU A 89 -10.81 45.29 21.00
C LEU A 89 -12.28 45.63 21.17
N SER A 90 -13.04 45.57 20.11
CA SER A 90 -14.51 45.54 20.13
C SER A 90 -14.94 44.15 19.72
N ILE A 91 -15.63 43.42 20.56
CA ILE A 91 -16.00 42.02 20.31
C ILE A 91 -17.36 41.93 19.61
N GLY A 92 -18.32 42.67 20.09
CA GLY A 92 -19.69 42.71 19.55
C GLY A 92 -20.53 41.47 19.91
N LYS A 93 -21.64 41.31 19.22
CA LYS A 93 -22.60 40.24 19.48
C LYS A 93 -22.08 38.88 18.96
N LYS A 94 -22.28 37.83 19.75
CA LYS A 94 -21.99 36.46 19.36
C LYS A 94 -23.14 35.86 18.55
N TYR A 95 -22.80 35.21 17.44
CA TYR A 95 -23.74 34.44 16.62
C TYR A 95 -23.41 32.95 16.69
N SER A 96 -24.45 32.11 16.68
CA SER A 96 -24.29 30.65 16.84
C SER A 96 -24.30 29.90 15.50
N ASN A 97 -25.22 30.31 14.62
CA ASN A 97 -25.40 29.65 13.32
C ASN A 97 -25.63 30.66 12.20
N ILE A 98 -25.34 30.23 10.97
CA ILE A 98 -25.73 30.93 9.75
C ILE A 98 -26.68 30.04 8.94
N TYR A 99 -27.79 30.62 8.48
CA TYR A 99 -28.76 29.99 7.59
C TYR A 99 -28.48 30.44 6.16
N VAL A 100 -28.09 29.50 5.33
CA VAL A 100 -27.61 29.74 3.96
C VAL A 100 -28.68 29.36 2.95
N ILE A 101 -28.94 30.25 1.97
CA ILE A 101 -29.82 30.03 0.82
C ILE A 101 -29.02 30.14 -0.47
N GLY A 102 -29.52 29.53 -1.57
CA GLY A 102 -28.92 29.62 -2.90
C GLY A 102 -28.00 28.45 -3.26
N LEU A 103 -28.10 27.35 -2.53
CA LEU A 103 -27.51 26.07 -2.95
C LEU A 103 -28.52 25.30 -3.81
N ASP A 104 -28.13 24.89 -4.99
CA ASP A 104 -28.93 24.04 -5.85
C ASP A 104 -28.96 22.58 -5.34
N SER A 105 -29.96 21.81 -5.77
CA SER A 105 -30.17 20.43 -5.30
C SER A 105 -29.00 19.48 -5.59
N MET A 106 -28.18 19.77 -6.62
CA MET A 106 -26.97 18.98 -6.94
C MET A 106 -25.86 19.18 -5.90
N ASP A 107 -25.78 20.34 -5.27
CA ASP A 107 -24.75 20.65 -4.28
C ASP A 107 -25.04 20.03 -2.91
N LEU A 108 -26.27 19.61 -2.67
CA LEU A 108 -26.74 19.13 -1.36
C LEU A 108 -26.31 17.67 -1.04
N GLU A 109 -26.01 16.85 -2.03
CA GLU A 109 -25.60 15.45 -1.78
C GLU A 109 -24.28 15.33 -1.01
N GLY A 110 -23.35 16.27 -1.21
CA GLY A 110 -22.07 16.37 -0.47
C GLY A 110 -22.22 16.83 0.98
N TYR A 111 -23.40 17.37 1.39
CA TYR A 111 -23.60 18.06 2.68
C TYR A 111 -24.58 17.37 3.62
N LYS A 112 -24.76 16.07 3.53
CA LYS A 112 -25.64 15.27 4.41
C LYS A 112 -25.38 15.45 5.92
N ASN A 113 -24.27 16.04 6.31
CA ASN A 113 -23.89 16.32 7.70
C ASN A 113 -24.38 17.68 8.21
N TYR A 114 -25.03 18.50 7.38
CA TYR A 114 -25.62 19.78 7.76
C TYR A 114 -27.15 19.65 7.71
N THR A 115 -27.81 20.09 8.74
CA THR A 115 -29.27 19.92 8.87
C THR A 115 -29.98 20.87 7.91
N LEU A 116 -30.68 20.36 6.92
CA LEU A 116 -31.68 21.10 6.18
C LEU A 116 -32.83 21.39 7.15
N ILE A 117 -33.20 22.66 7.31
CA ILE A 117 -34.32 23.06 8.13
C ILE A 117 -35.34 23.74 7.23
N ASP A 118 -36.56 23.19 7.29
CA ASP A 118 -37.81 23.73 6.78
C ASP A 118 -38.05 23.78 5.26
N GLU A 119 -39.33 23.95 4.94
CA GLU A 119 -39.95 24.10 3.62
C GLU A 119 -39.31 25.16 2.70
N LYS A 120 -38.31 25.91 3.19
CA LYS A 120 -37.59 26.99 2.49
C LYS A 120 -36.17 26.65 2.06
N ASN A 121 -35.71 25.39 2.14
CA ASN A 121 -34.38 24.96 1.74
C ASN A 121 -33.21 25.75 2.34
N TYR A 122 -33.27 26.07 3.63
CA TYR A 122 -32.14 26.66 4.36
C TYR A 122 -31.17 25.57 4.80
N LEU A 123 -29.87 25.77 4.53
CA LEU A 123 -28.80 24.98 5.12
C LEU A 123 -28.32 25.68 6.42
N LYS A 124 -28.50 25.03 7.56
CA LYS A 124 -28.00 25.52 8.84
C LYS A 124 -26.58 25.12 9.09
N ILE A 125 -25.66 26.06 9.20
CA ILE A 125 -24.25 25.88 9.45
C ILE A 125 -23.86 26.52 10.77
N PRO A 126 -23.29 25.79 11.75
CA PRO A 126 -22.69 26.42 12.93
C PRO A 126 -21.54 27.35 12.51
N ILE A 127 -21.44 28.55 13.08
CA ILE A 127 -20.41 29.54 12.69
C ILE A 127 -19.01 28.94 12.77
N LYS A 128 -18.71 28.14 13.80
CA LYS A 128 -17.42 27.44 13.96
C LYS A 128 -17.07 26.47 12.82
N LYS A 129 -18.06 26.05 12.02
CA LYS A 129 -17.89 25.10 10.91
C LYS A 129 -17.98 25.77 9.53
N VAL A 130 -18.05 27.09 9.48
CA VAL A 130 -18.18 27.83 8.21
C VAL A 130 -16.92 27.62 7.35
N GLN A 131 -15.74 27.65 7.94
CA GLN A 131 -14.49 27.40 7.20
C GLN A 131 -14.46 25.98 6.63
N ASP A 132 -14.73 24.95 7.45
CA ASP A 132 -14.81 23.55 7.02
C ASP A 132 -15.87 23.35 5.91
N PHE A 133 -16.98 24.08 5.99
CA PHE A 133 -17.99 24.07 4.94
C PHE A 133 -17.44 24.60 3.61
N PHE A 134 -16.76 25.75 3.60
CA PHE A 134 -16.19 26.29 2.37
C PHE A 134 -15.06 25.43 1.80
N GLU A 135 -14.21 24.87 2.66
CA GLU A 135 -13.16 23.93 2.23
C GLU A 135 -13.76 22.73 1.51
N LYS A 136 -14.80 22.11 2.09
CA LYS A 136 -15.50 20.99 1.47
C LYS A 136 -16.24 21.38 0.18
N LEU A 137 -16.89 22.53 0.17
CA LEU A 137 -17.58 23.03 -1.01
C LEU A 137 -16.59 23.27 -2.16
N ASN A 138 -15.49 23.97 -1.89
CA ASN A 138 -14.47 24.24 -2.89
C ASN A 138 -13.83 22.94 -3.41
N THR A 139 -13.55 21.98 -2.53
CA THR A 139 -13.04 20.65 -2.93
C THR A 139 -14.05 19.93 -3.83
N PHE A 140 -15.33 19.91 -3.45
CA PHE A 140 -16.38 19.29 -4.25
C PHE A 140 -16.48 19.91 -5.65
N ILE A 141 -16.51 21.23 -5.75
CA ILE A 141 -16.59 21.95 -7.03
C ILE A 141 -15.31 21.74 -7.86
N SER A 142 -14.13 21.66 -7.20
CA SER A 142 -12.86 21.38 -7.86
C SER A 142 -12.85 19.99 -8.49
N VAL A 143 -13.39 18.98 -7.79
CA VAL A 143 -13.53 17.60 -8.32
C VAL A 143 -14.45 17.55 -9.54
N GLU A 144 -15.47 18.41 -9.60
CA GLU A 144 -16.35 18.55 -10.77
C GLU A 144 -15.71 19.27 -11.96
N GLY A 145 -14.42 19.62 -11.86
CA GLY A 145 -13.64 20.20 -12.95
C GLY A 145 -13.49 21.71 -12.92
N TYR A 146 -13.82 22.36 -11.82
CA TYR A 146 -13.70 23.81 -11.64
C TYR A 146 -12.65 24.16 -10.57
N PRO A 147 -11.35 23.98 -10.82
CA PRO A 147 -10.28 24.15 -9.81
C PRO A 147 -10.09 25.61 -9.34
N PHE A 148 -10.55 26.59 -10.12
CA PHE A 148 -10.45 28.02 -9.79
C PHE A 148 -11.80 28.59 -9.31
N ASN A 149 -12.68 27.73 -8.83
CA ASN A 149 -13.94 28.19 -8.25
C ASN A 149 -13.71 29.07 -7.02
N SER A 150 -14.67 29.92 -6.74
CA SER A 150 -14.72 30.68 -5.50
C SER A 150 -16.14 30.75 -4.98
N ALA A 151 -16.30 30.63 -3.69
CA ALA A 151 -17.60 30.75 -3.03
C ALA A 151 -17.52 31.77 -1.90
N LYS A 152 -18.55 32.55 -1.74
CA LYS A 152 -18.66 33.55 -0.67
C LYS A 152 -20.10 33.69 -0.17
N PHE A 153 -20.24 34.14 1.07
CA PHE A 153 -21.53 34.59 1.57
C PHE A 153 -21.75 36.05 1.21
N THR A 154 -22.96 36.34 0.73
CA THR A 154 -23.44 37.68 0.43
C THR A 154 -24.72 37.94 1.20
N ASN A 155 -25.12 39.23 1.35
CA ASN A 155 -26.32 39.63 2.04
C ASN A 155 -26.41 39.04 3.46
N ILE A 156 -25.29 39.11 4.21
CA ILE A 156 -25.25 38.63 5.60
C ILE A 156 -26.02 39.58 6.48
N GLU A 157 -27.09 39.10 7.09
CA GLU A 157 -27.95 39.89 7.96
C GLU A 157 -28.34 39.12 9.22
N PRO A 158 -28.64 39.83 10.33
CA PRO A 158 -29.18 39.20 11.53
C PRO A 158 -30.49 38.47 11.22
N PHE A 159 -30.59 37.25 11.76
CA PHE A 159 -31.78 36.41 11.67
C PHE A 159 -32.24 36.04 13.08
N TYR A 160 -33.33 35.30 13.21
CA TYR A 160 -33.96 34.99 14.49
C TYR A 160 -32.97 34.68 15.63
N LYS A 161 -33.09 35.38 16.78
CA LYS A 161 -32.21 35.31 17.98
C LYS A 161 -30.74 35.61 17.63
N ASP A 162 -29.84 34.64 17.91
CA ASP A 162 -28.39 34.74 17.72
C ASP A 162 -27.91 33.99 16.45
N ASN A 163 -28.68 34.10 15.38
CA ASN A 163 -28.35 33.51 14.10
C ASN A 163 -28.20 34.59 13.03
N LEU A 164 -27.56 34.21 11.95
CA LEU A 164 -27.42 34.99 10.74
C LEU A 164 -28.16 34.31 9.59
N ARG A 165 -28.50 35.07 8.57
CA ARG A 165 -28.93 34.60 7.28
C ARG A 165 -27.98 35.14 6.22
N ALA A 166 -27.63 34.31 5.22
CA ALA A 166 -26.82 34.73 4.11
C ALA A 166 -27.25 34.02 2.83
N LYS A 167 -26.95 34.63 1.70
CA LYS A 167 -26.98 33.98 0.38
C LYS A 167 -25.59 33.52 0.05
N ILE A 168 -25.45 32.29 -0.50
CA ILE A 168 -24.20 31.85 -1.08
C ILE A 168 -24.15 32.23 -2.55
N GLU A 169 -23.02 32.74 -2.98
CA GLU A 169 -22.71 32.97 -4.38
C GLU A 169 -21.47 32.13 -4.76
N ILE A 170 -21.63 31.29 -5.76
CA ILE A 170 -20.58 30.42 -6.28
C ILE A 170 -20.20 30.91 -7.66
N ASN A 171 -18.92 31.19 -7.83
CA ASN A 171 -18.34 31.44 -9.16
C ASN A 171 -17.59 30.19 -9.61
N TYR A 172 -18.11 29.47 -10.58
CA TYR A 172 -17.51 28.23 -11.08
C TYR A 172 -16.27 28.44 -11.96
N ASP A 173 -16.01 29.69 -12.46
CA ASP A 173 -14.98 29.95 -13.46
C ASP A 173 -15.13 28.97 -14.68
N LYS A 174 -14.04 28.63 -15.33
CA LYS A 174 -14.02 27.78 -16.54
C LYS A 174 -13.84 26.31 -16.16
N GLU A 175 -14.68 25.42 -16.69
CA GLU A 175 -14.48 23.97 -16.59
C GLU A 175 -13.13 23.58 -17.22
N ARG A 176 -12.33 22.79 -16.48
CA ARG A 176 -11.02 22.33 -16.89
C ARG A 176 -11.01 20.83 -17.14
N LYS A 177 -10.49 20.45 -18.30
CA LYS A 177 -10.30 19.05 -18.72
C LYS A 177 -8.84 18.80 -18.97
N ILE A 178 -8.41 17.55 -18.84
CA ILE A 178 -7.04 17.14 -19.14
C ILE A 178 -6.86 17.14 -20.66
N ASP A 179 -6.06 18.06 -21.19
CA ASP A 179 -5.78 18.14 -22.63
C ASP A 179 -4.53 17.34 -22.99
N LYS A 180 -3.52 17.30 -22.07
CA LYS A 180 -2.28 16.61 -22.33
C LYS A 180 -1.61 16.13 -21.05
N VAL A 181 -0.94 14.97 -21.13
CA VAL A 181 -0.02 14.47 -20.11
C VAL A 181 1.37 14.38 -20.73
N ILE A 182 2.35 15.05 -20.15
CA ILE A 182 3.73 15.11 -20.63
C ILE A 182 4.64 14.46 -19.61
N ILE A 183 5.43 13.50 -20.07
CA ILE A 183 6.44 12.82 -19.28
C ILE A 183 7.78 13.52 -19.51
N LYS A 184 8.47 13.88 -18.43
CA LYS A 184 9.81 14.47 -18.44
C LYS A 184 10.81 13.50 -17.80
N GLY A 185 11.97 13.35 -18.43
CA GLY A 185 13.07 12.48 -17.97
C GLY A 185 13.10 11.13 -18.67
N TYR A 186 12.03 10.33 -18.63
CA TYR A 186 11.96 9.05 -19.30
C TYR A 186 11.04 9.08 -20.55
N GLU A 187 11.58 9.50 -21.67
CA GLU A 187 10.81 9.70 -22.92
C GLU A 187 10.19 8.40 -23.47
N LYS A 188 10.88 7.27 -23.29
CA LYS A 188 10.41 5.94 -23.76
C LYS A 188 9.47 5.24 -22.78
N PHE A 189 8.96 5.94 -21.77
CA PHE A 189 8.02 5.35 -20.81
C PHE A 189 6.77 4.81 -21.52
N PRO A 190 6.31 3.58 -21.20
CA PRO A 190 5.15 2.99 -21.86
C PRO A 190 3.87 3.74 -21.50
N LYS A 191 3.32 4.48 -22.47
CA LYS A 191 2.16 5.36 -22.29
C LYS A 191 0.90 4.63 -21.84
N SER A 192 0.83 3.32 -22.05
CA SER A 192 -0.27 2.48 -21.59
C SER A 192 -0.48 2.54 -20.08
N TYR A 193 0.60 2.70 -19.30
CA TYR A 193 0.52 2.87 -17.84
C TYR A 193 -0.18 4.18 -17.46
N ILE A 194 0.08 5.27 -18.19
CA ILE A 194 -0.61 6.54 -17.97
C ILE A 194 -2.11 6.37 -18.18
N LYS A 195 -2.49 5.69 -19.25
CA LYS A 195 -3.90 5.50 -19.60
C LYS A 195 -4.63 4.53 -18.66
N HIS A 196 -3.99 3.40 -18.32
CA HIS A 196 -4.67 2.29 -17.65
C HIS A 196 -4.38 2.20 -16.16
N LEU A 197 -3.17 2.51 -15.69
CA LEU A 197 -2.82 2.49 -14.28
C LEU A 197 -3.27 3.78 -13.57
N THR A 198 -2.84 4.96 -14.08
CA THR A 198 -3.21 6.24 -13.46
C THR A 198 -4.59 6.71 -13.86
N LYS A 199 -5.18 6.13 -14.92
CA LYS A 199 -6.48 6.52 -15.46
C LYS A 199 -6.56 7.99 -15.89
N TYR A 200 -5.41 8.62 -16.22
CA TYR A 200 -5.41 9.92 -16.86
C TYR A 200 -5.91 9.76 -18.31
N LYS A 201 -7.11 10.21 -18.58
CA LYS A 201 -7.70 10.22 -19.92
C LYS A 201 -7.84 11.65 -20.39
N ILE A 202 -7.37 11.93 -21.61
CA ILE A 202 -7.59 13.20 -22.28
C ILE A 202 -9.09 13.42 -22.43
N GLY A 203 -9.55 14.65 -22.15
CA GLY A 203 -10.96 15.03 -22.14
C GLY A 203 -11.71 14.81 -20.84
N ASN A 204 -11.15 14.06 -19.87
CA ASN A 204 -11.75 13.94 -18.54
C ASN A 204 -11.58 15.26 -17.77
N ARG A 205 -12.55 15.56 -16.90
CA ARG A 205 -12.43 16.65 -15.93
C ARG A 205 -11.19 16.48 -15.08
N ILE A 206 -10.51 17.59 -14.77
CA ILE A 206 -9.35 17.58 -13.90
C ILE A 206 -9.80 17.52 -12.43
N ASN A 207 -9.17 16.64 -11.67
CA ASN A 207 -9.24 16.65 -10.22
C ASN A 207 -7.82 16.88 -9.69
N VAL A 208 -7.56 18.06 -9.14
CA VAL A 208 -6.21 18.47 -8.69
C VAL A 208 -5.75 17.62 -7.51
N ASP A 209 -6.63 17.29 -6.59
CA ASP A 209 -6.32 16.51 -5.37
C ASP A 209 -5.94 15.06 -5.72
N ASP A 210 -6.54 14.51 -6.75
CA ASP A 210 -6.32 13.13 -7.21
C ASP A 210 -5.01 12.94 -8.01
N ILE A 211 -4.41 14.03 -8.51
CA ILE A 211 -3.22 13.96 -9.37
C ILE A 211 -2.02 13.43 -8.60
N GLN A 212 -1.82 13.86 -7.36
CA GLN A 212 -0.72 13.38 -6.53
C GLN A 212 -0.85 11.87 -6.29
N ASP A 213 -2.04 11.43 -5.86
CA ASP A 213 -2.32 10.02 -5.57
C ASP A 213 -2.14 9.14 -6.80
N LYS A 214 -2.63 9.59 -7.96
CA LYS A 214 -2.47 8.87 -9.23
C LYS A 214 -1.01 8.80 -9.68
N SER A 215 -0.22 9.83 -9.44
CA SER A 215 1.20 9.79 -9.77
C SER A 215 1.98 8.85 -8.83
N GLU A 216 1.59 8.73 -7.57
CA GLU A 216 2.21 7.79 -6.63
C GLU A 216 2.01 6.33 -7.02
N LEU A 217 0.95 6.00 -7.80
CA LEU A 217 0.79 4.67 -8.37
C LEU A 217 1.95 4.28 -9.30
N LEU A 218 2.56 5.27 -9.98
CA LEU A 218 3.69 5.03 -10.86
C LEU A 218 4.93 4.62 -10.08
N ASN A 219 5.18 5.18 -8.89
CA ASN A 219 6.31 4.81 -8.05
C ASN A 219 6.31 3.34 -7.60
N GLN A 220 5.15 2.68 -7.69
CA GLN A 220 5.01 1.25 -7.33
C GLN A 220 5.45 0.31 -8.44
N LEU A 221 5.78 0.82 -9.63
CA LEU A 221 6.22 0.00 -10.76
C LEU A 221 7.64 -0.56 -10.58
N GLY A 222 8.44 0.03 -9.70
CA GLY A 222 9.80 -0.41 -9.41
C GLY A 222 10.84 -0.14 -10.51
N PHE A 223 10.44 0.05 -11.76
CA PHE A 223 11.35 0.39 -12.86
C PHE A 223 11.38 1.88 -13.19
N ILE A 224 10.76 2.71 -12.36
CA ILE A 224 10.81 4.17 -12.43
C ILE A 224 10.96 4.77 -11.04
N LYS A 225 11.51 5.99 -11.02
CA LYS A 225 11.56 6.87 -9.86
C LYS A 225 10.95 8.21 -10.21
N GLN A 226 10.03 8.67 -9.39
CA GLN A 226 9.52 10.04 -9.49
C GLN A 226 10.54 11.01 -8.88
N THR A 227 11.03 11.95 -9.68
CA THR A 227 12.06 12.92 -9.27
C THR A 227 11.48 14.19 -8.68
N LYS A 228 10.24 14.52 -9.06
CA LYS A 228 9.51 15.71 -8.61
C LYS A 228 8.01 15.42 -8.56
N LYS A 229 7.28 16.10 -7.69
CA LYS A 229 5.82 16.06 -7.67
C LYS A 229 5.24 16.49 -9.03
N PRO A 230 4.08 15.96 -9.44
CA PRO A 230 3.41 16.40 -10.67
C PRO A 230 3.14 17.90 -10.65
N GLU A 231 3.25 18.52 -11.80
CA GLU A 231 2.88 19.92 -12.00
C GLU A 231 1.74 20.04 -13.00
N ILE A 232 0.85 21.00 -12.77
CA ILE A 232 -0.25 21.30 -13.68
C ILE A 232 -0.03 22.67 -14.24
N LEU A 233 0.00 22.77 -15.56
CA LEU A 233 0.00 24.03 -16.26
C LEU A 233 -1.40 24.32 -16.79
N PHE A 234 -2.00 25.37 -16.27
CA PHE A 234 -3.23 25.94 -16.78
C PHE A 234 -2.91 27.10 -17.70
N THR A 235 -3.27 26.99 -18.96
CA THR A 235 -3.26 28.10 -19.92
C THR A 235 -4.69 28.59 -20.15
N ASN A 236 -4.89 29.61 -20.98
CA ASN A 236 -6.24 30.08 -21.28
C ASN A 236 -7.13 28.97 -21.88
N ASP A 237 -6.55 28.07 -22.68
CA ASP A 237 -7.28 27.10 -23.49
C ASP A 237 -6.93 25.63 -23.22
N SER A 238 -5.92 25.35 -22.36
CA SER A 238 -5.50 23.99 -22.12
C SER A 238 -5.03 23.75 -20.68
N THR A 239 -5.12 22.49 -20.27
CA THR A 239 -4.65 21.98 -18.99
C THR A 239 -3.67 20.83 -19.24
N ILE A 240 -2.41 21.01 -18.87
CA ILE A 240 -1.32 20.08 -19.14
C ILE A 240 -0.77 19.57 -17.82
N ILE A 241 -0.70 18.24 -17.67
CA ILE A 241 -0.08 17.58 -16.52
C ILE A 241 1.35 17.20 -16.89
N TYR A 242 2.32 17.63 -16.11
CA TYR A 242 3.73 17.22 -16.21
C TYR A 242 4.04 16.18 -15.14
N LEU A 243 4.53 15.03 -15.59
CA LEU A 243 5.03 13.94 -14.73
C LEU A 243 6.54 13.86 -14.89
N TYR A 244 7.27 13.97 -13.78
CA TYR A 244 8.72 13.95 -13.75
C TYR A 244 9.20 12.59 -13.25
N ILE A 245 9.61 11.72 -14.17
CA ILE A 245 10.01 10.33 -13.88
C ILE A 245 11.30 9.98 -14.60
N GLU A 246 12.15 9.21 -13.93
CA GLU A 246 13.36 8.63 -14.48
C GLU A 246 13.25 7.11 -14.54
N LYS A 247 13.93 6.49 -15.50
CA LYS A 247 14.02 5.03 -15.58
C LYS A 247 14.95 4.53 -14.50
N GLU A 248 14.48 3.59 -13.68
CA GLU A 248 15.27 2.87 -12.71
C GLU A 248 15.55 1.45 -13.21
N LYS A 249 16.77 0.97 -13.02
CA LYS A 249 17.13 -0.40 -13.39
C LYS A 249 16.74 -1.32 -12.25
N LYS A 250 15.83 -2.24 -12.53
CA LYS A 250 15.34 -3.24 -11.57
C LYS A 250 15.74 -4.67 -11.96
N ASN A 251 16.70 -4.83 -12.83
CA ASN A 251 17.16 -6.17 -13.20
C ASN A 251 17.93 -6.77 -12.02
N SER A 252 17.64 -8.00 -11.69
CA SER A 252 18.40 -8.78 -10.72
C SER A 252 19.02 -10.00 -11.38
N PHE A 253 20.18 -10.40 -10.88
CA PHE A 253 20.85 -11.64 -11.24
C PHE A 253 21.51 -12.20 -9.99
N ASP A 254 21.19 -13.45 -9.68
CA ASP A 254 21.83 -14.21 -8.63
C ASP A 254 22.10 -15.63 -9.12
N GLY A 255 23.16 -16.23 -8.65
CA GLY A 255 23.44 -17.61 -9.02
C GLY A 255 24.84 -18.07 -8.68
N PHE A 256 24.97 -19.37 -8.58
CA PHE A 256 26.24 -20.05 -8.57
C PHE A 256 26.13 -21.37 -9.33
N ILE A 257 27.25 -21.83 -9.91
CA ILE A 257 27.38 -23.12 -10.59
C ILE A 257 28.58 -23.84 -9.99
N GLY A 258 28.32 -25.01 -9.44
CA GLY A 258 29.32 -25.94 -8.95
C GLY A 258 29.31 -27.23 -9.77
N PHE A 259 30.38 -27.98 -9.69
CA PHE A 259 30.52 -29.30 -10.32
C PHE A 259 30.74 -30.33 -9.22
N SER A 260 30.02 -31.44 -9.27
CA SER A 260 30.26 -32.62 -8.44
C SER A 260 30.41 -33.86 -9.34
N ASN A 261 31.23 -34.80 -8.92
CA ASN A 261 31.27 -36.10 -9.56
C ASN A 261 30.21 -36.99 -8.94
N ASP A 262 29.43 -37.66 -9.77
CA ASP A 262 28.56 -38.74 -9.31
C ASP A 262 29.44 -39.94 -8.96
N GLU A 263 29.31 -40.42 -7.72
CA GLU A 263 30.12 -41.59 -7.26
C GLU A 263 29.72 -42.88 -7.97
N SER A 264 28.51 -42.94 -8.56
CA SER A 264 27.98 -44.13 -9.22
C SER A 264 28.41 -44.26 -10.69
N ASP A 265 28.44 -43.14 -11.45
CA ASP A 265 28.59 -43.18 -12.93
C ASP A 265 29.79 -42.41 -13.47
N ASN A 266 30.62 -41.82 -12.64
CA ASN A 266 31.74 -40.94 -13.03
C ASN A 266 31.32 -39.74 -13.91
N ASN A 267 30.05 -39.40 -13.95
CA ASN A 267 29.53 -38.28 -14.71
C ASN A 267 29.64 -36.99 -13.91
N ILE A 268 30.06 -35.92 -14.57
CA ILE A 268 30.07 -34.59 -13.96
C ILE A 268 28.63 -34.10 -13.84
N GLN A 269 28.16 -33.92 -12.62
CA GLN A 269 26.88 -33.29 -12.34
C GLN A 269 27.04 -31.80 -12.09
N LEU A 270 26.22 -31.01 -12.78
CA LEU A 270 26.11 -29.57 -12.56
C LEU A 270 25.16 -29.32 -11.39
N GLN A 271 25.64 -28.65 -10.34
CA GLN A 271 24.85 -28.26 -9.19
C GLN A 271 24.87 -26.74 -9.06
N GLY A 272 23.74 -26.16 -8.62
CA GLY A 272 23.65 -24.74 -8.41
C GLY A 272 22.34 -24.16 -8.87
N TYR A 273 22.28 -22.86 -8.93
CA TYR A 273 21.11 -22.15 -9.46
C TYR A 273 21.52 -20.89 -10.23
N LEU A 274 20.65 -20.50 -11.13
CA LEU A 274 20.67 -19.23 -11.84
C LEU A 274 19.28 -18.62 -11.69
N ASP A 275 19.21 -17.45 -11.13
CA ASP A 275 17.97 -16.69 -10.94
C ASP A 275 18.16 -15.29 -11.50
N PHE A 276 17.36 -14.91 -12.49
CA PHE A 276 17.39 -13.58 -13.00
C PHE A 276 15.99 -13.04 -13.31
N GLU A 277 15.83 -11.77 -13.05
CA GLU A 277 14.63 -11.00 -13.35
C GLU A 277 15.02 -9.80 -14.21
N LEU A 278 14.36 -9.64 -15.33
CA LEU A 278 14.53 -8.51 -16.25
C LEU A 278 13.24 -7.72 -16.31
N VAL A 279 13.31 -6.44 -15.93
CA VAL A 279 12.13 -5.58 -15.86
C VAL A 279 12.27 -4.39 -16.78
N ASN A 280 11.29 -4.23 -17.67
CA ASN A 280 11.14 -3.07 -18.56
C ASN A 280 12.39 -2.75 -19.41
N ASN A 281 13.09 -3.79 -19.88
CA ASN A 281 14.27 -3.62 -20.74
C ASN A 281 13.87 -3.11 -22.14
N PHE A 282 12.75 -3.60 -22.66
CA PHE A 282 12.21 -3.22 -23.98
C PHE A 282 11.28 -2.00 -23.93
N ASN A 283 11.07 -1.39 -22.74
CA ASN A 283 10.21 -0.23 -22.50
C ASN A 283 8.70 -0.49 -22.76
N PHE A 284 8.25 -1.72 -22.55
CA PHE A 284 6.83 -2.10 -22.55
C PHE A 284 6.26 -2.31 -21.16
N GLY A 285 7.14 -2.26 -20.13
CA GLY A 285 6.79 -2.62 -18.76
C GLY A 285 6.73 -4.13 -18.56
N GLU A 286 7.41 -4.87 -19.42
CA GLU A 286 7.54 -6.33 -19.35
C GLU A 286 8.38 -6.76 -18.14
N GLU A 287 8.05 -7.96 -17.61
CA GLU A 287 8.80 -8.66 -16.59
C GLU A 287 9.12 -10.05 -17.13
N ILE A 288 10.40 -10.46 -17.08
CA ILE A 288 10.88 -11.76 -17.50
C ILE A 288 11.63 -12.36 -16.33
N GLU A 289 11.10 -13.44 -15.80
CA GLU A 289 11.75 -14.25 -14.76
C GLU A 289 12.31 -15.51 -15.36
N PHE A 290 13.50 -15.89 -14.93
CA PHE A 290 14.13 -17.16 -15.27
C PHE A 290 14.80 -17.72 -14.03
N LEU A 291 14.42 -18.94 -13.65
CA LEU A 291 15.03 -19.70 -12.57
C LEU A 291 15.46 -21.06 -13.10
N TYR A 292 16.74 -21.37 -12.97
CA TYR A 292 17.25 -22.71 -13.09
C TYR A 292 17.83 -23.14 -11.75
N LYS A 293 17.44 -24.31 -11.24
CA LYS A 293 17.96 -24.87 -10.00
C LYS A 293 18.26 -26.35 -10.20
N SER A 294 19.43 -26.78 -9.75
CA SER A 294 19.85 -28.18 -9.76
C SER A 294 20.42 -28.57 -8.41
N GLU A 295 19.86 -29.60 -7.79
CA GLU A 295 20.21 -30.08 -6.46
C GLU A 295 20.99 -31.44 -6.55
N LYS A 296 21.55 -31.86 -5.40
CA LYS A 296 22.44 -33.01 -5.29
C LYS A 296 21.83 -34.35 -5.76
N ASN A 297 20.53 -34.53 -5.67
CA ASN A 297 19.83 -35.78 -6.03
C ASN A 297 19.28 -35.77 -7.46
N ALA A 298 19.91 -35.04 -8.38
CA ALA A 298 19.43 -34.84 -9.75
C ALA A 298 18.08 -34.15 -9.91
N ASP A 299 17.52 -33.60 -8.82
CA ASP A 299 16.35 -32.76 -8.89
C ASP A 299 16.69 -31.48 -9.65
N ARG A 300 15.92 -31.16 -10.69
CA ARG A 300 16.11 -29.97 -11.51
C ARG A 300 14.80 -29.25 -11.73
N ILE A 301 14.86 -27.95 -11.63
CA ILE A 301 13.72 -27.08 -11.93
C ILE A 301 14.22 -25.99 -12.89
N LEU A 302 13.52 -25.82 -14.00
CA LEU A 302 13.64 -24.65 -14.87
C LEU A 302 12.30 -23.99 -14.94
N LYS A 303 12.22 -22.71 -14.51
CA LYS A 303 11.02 -21.89 -14.59
C LYS A 303 11.31 -20.66 -15.44
N THR A 304 10.45 -20.39 -16.39
CA THR A 304 10.44 -19.13 -17.15
C THR A 304 9.03 -18.53 -17.07
N ASP A 305 8.95 -17.24 -16.73
CA ASP A 305 7.70 -16.51 -16.67
C ASP A 305 7.87 -15.16 -17.40
N ILE A 306 6.99 -14.87 -18.33
CA ILE A 306 6.99 -13.64 -19.13
C ILE A 306 5.67 -12.94 -18.91
N ASN A 307 5.72 -11.76 -18.31
CA ASN A 307 4.56 -10.93 -18.03
C ASN A 307 4.59 -9.69 -18.91
N LEU A 308 3.61 -9.54 -19.79
CA LEU A 308 3.47 -8.44 -20.74
C LEU A 308 2.20 -7.64 -20.42
N PRO A 309 2.29 -6.56 -19.65
CA PRO A 309 1.13 -5.74 -19.32
C PRO A 309 0.69 -4.89 -20.52
N TYR A 310 -0.61 -4.60 -20.59
CA TYR A 310 -1.19 -3.63 -21.54
C TYR A 310 -0.86 -3.88 -23.02
N ILE A 311 -0.96 -5.15 -23.48
CA ILE A 311 -0.72 -5.50 -24.88
C ILE A 311 -1.60 -4.67 -25.83
N PHE A 312 -1.06 -4.28 -26.98
CA PHE A 312 -1.73 -3.45 -27.98
C PHE A 312 -2.36 -2.16 -27.39
N SER A 313 -1.76 -1.60 -26.35
CA SER A 313 -2.31 -0.44 -25.61
C SER A 313 -3.71 -0.66 -25.05
N SER A 314 -4.12 -1.93 -24.86
CA SER A 314 -5.36 -2.33 -24.20
C SER A 314 -5.19 -2.40 -22.67
N PRO A 315 -6.26 -2.52 -21.88
CA PRO A 315 -6.14 -2.77 -20.44
C PRO A 315 -5.78 -4.24 -20.10
N ILE A 316 -5.62 -5.08 -21.13
CA ILE A 316 -5.33 -6.51 -20.99
C ILE A 316 -3.82 -6.74 -21.07
N GLY A 317 -3.30 -7.60 -20.19
CA GLY A 317 -1.95 -8.14 -20.28
C GLY A 317 -1.96 -9.63 -20.59
N VAL A 318 -0.78 -10.15 -20.93
CA VAL A 318 -0.54 -11.58 -21.17
C VAL A 318 0.56 -12.05 -20.24
N ASN A 319 0.37 -13.21 -19.64
CA ASN A 319 1.39 -13.92 -18.88
C ASN A 319 1.58 -15.30 -19.51
N ILE A 320 2.83 -15.62 -19.85
CA ILE A 320 3.23 -16.89 -20.51
C ILE A 320 4.31 -17.51 -19.64
N GLY A 321 4.19 -18.80 -19.34
CA GLY A 321 5.20 -19.47 -18.56
C GLY A 321 5.43 -20.93 -18.96
N LEU A 322 6.61 -21.40 -18.56
CA LEU A 322 7.08 -22.76 -18.70
C LEU A 322 7.74 -23.17 -17.38
N ILE A 323 7.35 -24.34 -16.87
CA ILE A 323 8.00 -24.96 -15.71
C ILE A 323 8.36 -26.39 -16.09
N LEU A 324 9.66 -26.69 -16.09
CA LEU A 324 10.17 -28.04 -16.26
C LEU A 324 10.70 -28.53 -14.91
N THR A 325 10.19 -29.64 -14.45
CA THR A 325 10.62 -30.28 -13.21
C THR A 325 11.08 -31.68 -13.53
N LYS A 326 12.33 -31.97 -13.19
CA LYS A 326 12.84 -33.33 -13.14
C LYS A 326 13.02 -33.71 -11.68
N LYS A 327 12.39 -34.79 -11.25
CA LYS A 327 12.50 -35.31 -9.90
C LYS A 327 13.36 -36.57 -9.88
N ASP A 328 14.61 -36.42 -9.46
CA ASP A 328 15.63 -37.47 -9.47
C ASP A 328 15.58 -38.35 -10.74
N SER A 329 15.36 -39.68 -10.59
CA SER A 329 15.12 -40.63 -11.67
C SER A 329 13.66 -41.08 -11.75
N THR A 330 12.70 -40.43 -11.04
CA THR A 330 11.32 -40.90 -10.97
C THR A 330 10.46 -40.39 -12.10
N PHE A 331 10.40 -39.09 -12.33
CA PHE A 331 9.58 -38.49 -13.39
C PHE A 331 10.12 -37.14 -13.88
N VAL A 332 9.67 -36.75 -15.05
CA VAL A 332 9.84 -35.41 -15.62
C VAL A 332 8.47 -34.81 -15.87
N SER A 333 8.22 -33.60 -15.40
CA SER A 333 6.98 -32.85 -15.64
C SER A 333 7.25 -31.54 -16.37
N ASN A 334 6.44 -31.25 -17.37
CA ASN A 334 6.48 -30.05 -18.19
C ASN A 334 5.12 -29.36 -18.07
N GLU A 335 5.10 -28.20 -17.42
CA GLU A 335 3.91 -27.35 -17.32
C GLU A 335 4.08 -26.10 -18.17
N GLN A 336 3.14 -25.82 -19.06
CA GLN A 336 3.09 -24.63 -19.89
C GLN A 336 1.77 -23.92 -19.70
N PHE A 337 1.79 -22.59 -19.63
CA PHE A 337 0.57 -21.82 -19.48
C PHE A 337 0.59 -20.50 -20.24
N ILE A 338 -0.61 -20.07 -20.62
CA ILE A 338 -0.86 -18.73 -21.14
C ILE A 338 -2.10 -18.18 -20.47
N ASN A 339 -1.97 -16.99 -19.86
CA ASN A 339 -3.04 -16.29 -19.17
C ASN A 339 -3.24 -14.91 -19.77
N LEU A 340 -4.49 -14.53 -20.02
CA LEU A 340 -4.90 -13.16 -20.25
C LEU A 340 -5.30 -12.55 -18.92
N PHE A 341 -4.77 -11.39 -18.56
CA PHE A 341 -5.11 -10.76 -17.30
C PHE A 341 -5.58 -9.31 -17.45
N TYR A 342 -6.43 -8.90 -16.50
CA TYR A 342 -6.92 -7.54 -16.35
C TYR A 342 -6.63 -7.03 -14.94
N LYS A 343 -5.92 -5.89 -14.82
CA LYS A 343 -5.72 -5.17 -13.55
C LYS A 343 -6.80 -4.10 -13.38
N ASN A 344 -7.80 -4.36 -12.54
CA ASN A 344 -8.88 -3.39 -12.27
C ASN A 344 -8.37 -2.18 -11.46
N SER A 345 -7.44 -2.43 -10.54
CA SER A 345 -6.76 -1.42 -9.73
C SER A 345 -5.33 -1.89 -9.44
N LYS A 346 -4.57 -1.10 -8.71
CA LYS A 346 -3.20 -1.48 -8.30
C LYS A 346 -3.13 -2.81 -7.52
N ASN A 347 -4.24 -3.18 -6.87
CA ASN A 347 -4.26 -4.28 -5.92
C ASN A 347 -5.02 -5.52 -6.41
N HIS A 348 -5.76 -5.44 -7.52
CA HIS A 348 -6.63 -6.52 -7.98
C HIS A 348 -6.33 -6.89 -9.42
N LYS A 349 -6.00 -8.16 -9.64
CA LYS A 349 -5.73 -8.75 -10.96
C LYS A 349 -6.62 -9.99 -11.13
N PHE A 350 -7.28 -10.07 -12.27
CA PHE A 350 -8.10 -11.21 -12.70
C PHE A 350 -7.46 -11.81 -13.95
N SER A 351 -7.38 -13.12 -14.02
CA SER A 351 -6.78 -13.81 -15.17
C SER A 351 -7.67 -14.96 -15.63
N LEU A 352 -7.66 -15.19 -16.92
CA LEU A 352 -8.22 -16.37 -17.57
C LEU A 352 -7.13 -17.00 -18.43
N GLY A 353 -6.97 -18.30 -18.36
CA GLY A 353 -5.88 -18.96 -19.06
C GLY A 353 -6.12 -20.41 -19.41
N ILE A 354 -5.14 -20.96 -20.09
CA ILE A 354 -5.03 -22.38 -20.44
C ILE A 354 -3.67 -22.85 -19.92
N ARG A 355 -3.63 -24.03 -19.34
CA ARG A 355 -2.42 -24.67 -18.79
C ARG A 355 -2.40 -26.13 -19.19
N SER A 356 -1.30 -26.56 -19.79
CA SER A 356 -1.00 -27.95 -20.11
C SER A 356 0.06 -28.50 -19.17
N ILE A 357 -0.12 -29.68 -18.67
CA ILE A 357 0.83 -30.42 -17.86
C ILE A 357 1.06 -31.79 -18.53
N ASN A 358 2.31 -32.08 -18.89
CA ASN A 358 2.71 -33.40 -19.36
C ASN A 358 3.71 -33.96 -18.34
N SER A 359 3.47 -35.17 -17.86
CA SER A 359 4.36 -35.85 -16.92
C SER A 359 4.69 -37.23 -17.43
N ASP A 360 6.00 -37.51 -17.56
CA ASP A 360 6.53 -38.77 -18.07
C ASP A 360 7.29 -39.46 -16.94
N GLU A 361 6.91 -40.71 -16.67
CA GLU A 361 7.66 -41.60 -15.76
C GLU A 361 9.02 -41.94 -16.33
N GLN A 362 10.02 -42.03 -15.47
CA GLN A 362 11.40 -42.39 -15.83
C GLN A 362 11.83 -43.76 -15.27
N LEU A 363 10.98 -44.39 -14.46
CA LEU A 363 11.22 -45.68 -13.83
C LEU A 363 10.52 -46.75 -14.64
N GLU A 364 11.28 -47.69 -15.25
CA GLU A 364 10.72 -48.90 -15.87
C GLU A 364 10.42 -49.97 -14.79
N ILE A 365 9.51 -49.68 -13.86
CA ILE A 365 9.12 -50.61 -12.78
C ILE A 365 7.65 -51.00 -12.95
N GLU A 366 7.37 -52.28 -13.10
CA GLU A 366 6.00 -52.81 -13.10
C GLU A 366 5.25 -52.41 -11.81
N ASN A 367 4.06 -51.87 -11.94
CA ASN A 367 3.22 -51.33 -10.85
C ASN A 367 3.82 -50.10 -10.13
N SER A 368 4.43 -49.19 -10.85
CA SER A 368 4.83 -47.88 -10.34
C SER A 368 3.64 -47.08 -9.85
N GLU A 369 3.81 -46.29 -8.78
CA GLU A 369 2.81 -45.29 -8.33
C GLU A 369 2.86 -44.02 -9.19
N PHE A 370 3.79 -43.96 -10.15
CA PHE A 370 3.94 -42.89 -11.14
C PHE A 370 3.35 -43.34 -12.46
N GLU A 371 2.77 -42.41 -13.20
CA GLU A 371 2.18 -42.71 -14.49
C GLU A 371 2.40 -41.57 -15.48
N ASP A 372 2.44 -41.91 -16.75
CA ASP A 372 2.46 -40.94 -17.83
C ASP A 372 1.07 -40.32 -17.99
N PHE A 373 1.03 -39.00 -18.00
CA PHE A 373 -0.23 -38.32 -18.24
C PHE A 373 -0.06 -36.97 -18.90
N GLU A 374 -1.12 -36.54 -19.56
CA GLU A 374 -1.32 -35.20 -20.07
C GLU A 374 -2.60 -34.61 -19.48
N THR A 375 -2.51 -33.37 -19.01
CA THR A 375 -3.69 -32.66 -18.51
C THR A 375 -3.79 -31.28 -19.14
N LEU A 376 -4.97 -30.92 -19.64
CA LEU A 376 -5.27 -29.59 -20.15
C LEU A 376 -6.30 -28.90 -19.24
N TYR A 377 -5.89 -27.85 -18.57
CA TYR A 377 -6.73 -27.03 -17.68
C TYR A 377 -7.17 -25.72 -18.35
N LYS A 378 -8.39 -25.29 -18.00
CA LYS A 378 -8.88 -23.93 -18.15
C LYS A 378 -8.83 -23.27 -16.78
N ASP A 379 -8.06 -22.20 -16.66
CA ASP A 379 -7.74 -21.55 -15.39
C ASP A 379 -8.49 -20.22 -15.25
N PHE A 380 -9.06 -19.98 -14.08
CA PHE A 380 -9.45 -18.67 -13.57
C PHE A 380 -8.58 -18.34 -12.38
N GLN A 381 -8.02 -17.12 -12.36
CA GLN A 381 -7.17 -16.68 -11.25
C GLN A 381 -7.58 -15.30 -10.77
N TYR A 382 -7.52 -15.11 -9.46
CA TYR A 382 -7.66 -13.83 -8.80
C TYR A 382 -6.47 -13.58 -7.89
N GLU A 383 -5.88 -12.41 -8.04
CA GLU A 383 -4.76 -11.96 -7.21
C GLU A 383 -5.09 -10.62 -6.56
N HIS A 384 -4.78 -10.51 -5.28
CA HIS A 384 -4.85 -9.28 -4.52
C HIS A 384 -3.57 -9.12 -3.70
N VAL A 385 -2.95 -7.94 -3.77
CA VAL A 385 -1.78 -7.59 -2.93
C VAL A 385 -1.91 -6.16 -2.46
N LYS A 386 -1.88 -5.96 -1.13
CA LYS A 386 -1.85 -4.63 -0.52
C LYS A 386 -0.50 -4.41 0.14
N ILE A 387 0.28 -3.49 -0.41
CA ILE A 387 1.62 -3.13 0.08
C ILE A 387 1.53 -1.90 0.99
N ASN A 388 2.25 -1.93 2.11
CA ASN A 388 2.51 -0.80 2.99
C ASN A 388 4.02 -0.47 2.95
N GLN A 389 4.40 0.45 2.09
CA GLN A 389 5.81 0.85 1.89
C GLN A 389 6.48 1.43 3.14
N ASN A 390 5.69 1.94 4.09
CA ASN A 390 6.22 2.52 5.34
C ASN A 390 6.56 1.46 6.39
N ASN A 391 6.21 0.20 6.19
CA ASN A 391 6.48 -0.89 7.11
C ASN A 391 7.58 -1.80 6.57
N LEU A 392 8.83 -1.54 6.95
CA LEU A 392 10.00 -2.30 6.49
C LEU A 392 9.95 -3.78 6.89
N LEU A 393 9.41 -4.10 8.06
CA LEU A 393 9.32 -5.49 8.55
C LEU A 393 8.19 -6.27 7.88
N PHE A 394 7.09 -5.60 7.56
CA PHE A 394 5.89 -6.25 7.02
C PHE A 394 5.32 -5.42 5.85
N PRO A 395 6.03 -5.35 4.72
CA PRO A 395 5.60 -4.52 3.59
C PRO A 395 4.32 -5.03 2.94
N VAL A 396 4.06 -6.35 2.95
CA VAL A 396 2.80 -6.91 2.47
C VAL A 396 1.81 -7.00 3.64
N ASN A 397 0.81 -6.13 3.64
CA ASN A 397 -0.24 -6.11 4.67
C ASN A 397 -1.30 -7.20 4.47
N SER A 398 -1.71 -7.41 3.22
CA SER A 398 -2.61 -8.50 2.84
C SER A 398 -2.32 -8.98 1.42
N GLN A 399 -2.49 -10.27 1.20
CA GLN A 399 -2.44 -10.88 -0.11
C GLN A 399 -3.52 -11.96 -0.24
N ALA A 400 -4.02 -12.17 -1.44
CA ALA A 400 -4.86 -13.30 -1.79
C ALA A 400 -4.51 -13.78 -3.19
N PHE A 401 -4.28 -15.05 -3.33
CA PHE A 401 -4.17 -15.76 -4.59
C PHE A 401 -5.20 -16.88 -4.58
N ILE A 402 -6.08 -16.90 -5.58
CA ILE A 402 -7.10 -17.94 -5.75
C ILE A 402 -7.03 -18.38 -7.20
N LYS A 403 -6.80 -19.66 -7.43
CA LYS A 403 -6.79 -20.29 -8.75
C LYS A 403 -7.79 -21.42 -8.76
N LEU A 404 -8.73 -21.38 -9.69
CA LEU A 404 -9.69 -22.42 -9.97
C LEU A 404 -9.43 -22.95 -11.37
N SER A 405 -9.24 -24.26 -11.50
CA SER A 405 -8.95 -24.91 -12.78
C SER A 405 -9.92 -26.06 -13.00
N HIS A 406 -10.42 -26.15 -14.20
CA HIS A 406 -11.19 -27.30 -14.66
C HIS A 406 -10.48 -27.87 -15.89
N GLY A 407 -10.21 -29.17 -15.87
CA GLY A 407 -9.46 -29.81 -16.94
C GLY A 407 -9.77 -31.29 -17.07
N LYS A 408 -9.06 -31.89 -18.00
CA LYS A 408 -9.16 -33.29 -18.34
C LYS A 408 -7.76 -33.88 -18.36
N ARG A 409 -7.54 -34.93 -17.59
CA ARG A 409 -6.33 -35.74 -17.59
C ARG A 409 -6.52 -36.96 -18.50
N ILE A 410 -5.54 -37.24 -19.32
CA ILE A 410 -5.47 -38.39 -20.20
C ILE A 410 -4.21 -39.16 -19.83
N SER A 411 -4.33 -40.45 -19.55
CA SER A 411 -3.26 -41.41 -19.42
C SER A 411 -3.49 -42.58 -20.40
N GLU A 412 -2.57 -43.54 -20.49
CA GLU A 412 -2.75 -44.70 -21.40
C GLU A 412 -4.03 -45.47 -21.14
N GLU A 413 -4.43 -45.60 -19.87
CA GLU A 413 -5.59 -46.43 -19.49
C GLU A 413 -6.86 -45.61 -19.21
N GLN A 414 -6.78 -44.35 -18.92
CA GLN A 414 -7.86 -43.61 -18.32
C GLN A 414 -7.95 -42.13 -18.79
N GLU A 415 -9.20 -41.67 -18.81
CA GLU A 415 -9.52 -40.28 -19.07
C GLU A 415 -10.41 -39.78 -17.93
N ASN A 416 -9.93 -38.79 -17.15
CA ASN A 416 -10.63 -38.29 -15.98
C ASN A 416 -10.81 -36.77 -16.06
N GLN A 417 -11.99 -36.30 -15.64
CA GLN A 417 -12.23 -34.90 -15.38
C GLN A 417 -11.56 -34.50 -14.06
N GLN A 418 -10.95 -33.35 -14.04
CA GLN A 418 -10.28 -32.84 -12.85
C GLN A 418 -10.75 -31.44 -12.51
N LEU A 419 -10.94 -31.18 -11.21
CA LEU A 419 -11.12 -29.86 -10.64
C LEU A 419 -9.92 -29.58 -9.71
N TYR A 420 -9.23 -28.47 -9.97
CA TYR A 420 -8.11 -28.03 -9.12
C TYR A 420 -8.40 -26.66 -8.53
N LEU A 421 -8.22 -26.52 -7.22
CA LEU A 421 -8.35 -25.28 -6.47
C LEU A 421 -7.06 -25.01 -5.69
N ASN A 422 -6.50 -23.80 -5.84
CA ASN A 422 -5.38 -23.33 -5.03
C ASN A 422 -5.74 -21.99 -4.38
N ILE A 423 -5.57 -21.91 -3.07
CA ILE A 423 -5.81 -20.72 -2.25
C ILE A 423 -4.58 -20.40 -1.42
N ASP A 424 -4.10 -19.16 -1.48
CA ASP A 424 -3.09 -18.59 -0.57
C ASP A 424 -3.54 -17.19 -0.15
N CYS A 425 -4.16 -17.08 1.02
CA CYS A 425 -4.71 -15.83 1.53
C CYS A 425 -4.08 -15.45 2.86
N ALA A 426 -3.36 -14.34 2.89
CA ALA A 426 -2.68 -13.86 4.09
C ALA A 426 -3.09 -12.44 4.46
N LYS A 427 -3.13 -12.18 5.76
CA LYS A 427 -3.40 -10.84 6.31
C LYS A 427 -2.71 -10.61 7.63
N ILE A 428 -2.25 -9.38 7.83
CA ILE A 428 -1.71 -8.90 9.09
C ILE A 428 -2.76 -8.02 9.78
N PHE A 429 -3.01 -8.29 11.05
CA PHE A 429 -3.87 -7.51 11.92
C PHE A 429 -3.01 -6.84 12.99
N ASP A 430 -2.90 -5.51 12.93
CA ASP A 430 -2.10 -4.73 13.88
C ASP A 430 -2.93 -4.38 15.12
N PHE A 431 -2.35 -4.61 16.33
CA PHE A 431 -2.90 -4.23 17.63
C PHE A 431 -1.96 -3.22 18.30
N GLY A 432 -2.06 -1.97 17.87
CA GLY A 432 -1.13 -0.91 18.27
C GLY A 432 0.17 -0.91 17.44
N SER A 433 1.20 -0.24 17.95
CA SER A 433 2.44 0.00 17.19
C SER A 433 3.41 -1.17 17.15
N LYS A 434 3.34 -2.08 18.13
CA LYS A 434 4.33 -3.16 18.31
C LYS A 434 3.79 -4.57 18.09
N ASN A 435 2.48 -4.77 18.23
CA ASN A 435 1.87 -6.09 18.24
C ASN A 435 1.06 -6.33 16.97
N SER A 436 1.21 -7.50 16.37
CA SER A 436 0.37 -7.91 15.25
C SER A 436 0.16 -9.43 15.23
N ILE A 437 -0.93 -9.85 14.62
CA ILE A 437 -1.21 -11.25 14.29
C ILE A 437 -1.14 -11.38 12.77
N TYR A 438 -0.36 -12.33 12.30
CA TYR A 438 -0.34 -12.78 10.92
C TYR A 438 -1.11 -14.07 10.81
N LEU A 439 -2.05 -14.10 9.87
CA LEU A 439 -2.80 -15.30 9.50
C LEU A 439 -2.63 -15.55 8.01
N ASN A 440 -2.37 -16.81 7.64
CA ASN A 440 -2.35 -17.25 6.26
C ASN A 440 -3.09 -18.58 6.14
N ILE A 441 -4.05 -18.63 5.23
CA ILE A 441 -4.75 -19.84 4.83
C ILE A 441 -4.17 -20.30 3.50
N LYS A 442 -3.65 -21.52 3.48
CA LYS A 442 -3.19 -22.20 2.27
C LYS A 442 -3.98 -23.47 2.04
N SER A 443 -4.40 -23.71 0.82
CA SER A 443 -5.12 -24.91 0.44
C SER A 443 -4.85 -25.23 -1.02
N GLU A 444 -4.56 -26.48 -1.29
CA GLU A 444 -4.62 -27.06 -2.64
C GLU A 444 -5.53 -28.27 -2.61
N ILE A 445 -6.38 -28.37 -3.61
CA ILE A 445 -7.37 -29.44 -3.74
C ILE A 445 -7.37 -29.88 -5.18
N LEU A 446 -7.04 -31.13 -5.41
CA LEU A 446 -7.22 -31.84 -6.66
C LEU A 446 -8.34 -32.87 -6.47
N GLU A 447 -9.44 -32.70 -7.18
CA GLU A 447 -10.53 -33.70 -7.23
C GLU A 447 -10.51 -34.40 -8.59
N SER A 448 -10.42 -35.72 -8.56
CA SER A 448 -10.36 -36.62 -9.72
C SER A 448 -10.94 -37.99 -9.32
N ASP A 449 -11.29 -38.80 -10.31
CA ASP A 449 -11.76 -40.18 -10.03
C ASP A 449 -10.59 -41.07 -9.59
N THR A 450 -9.39 -40.85 -10.13
CA THR A 450 -8.15 -41.55 -9.77
C THR A 450 -7.01 -40.56 -9.59
N TYR A 451 -5.93 -40.99 -8.90
CA TYR A 451 -4.79 -40.13 -8.57
C TYR A 451 -3.47 -40.83 -8.85
N PHE A 452 -2.47 -40.07 -9.34
CA PHE A 452 -1.10 -40.51 -9.53
C PHE A 452 -0.17 -39.75 -8.59
N THR A 453 0.93 -40.38 -8.15
CA THR A 453 1.86 -39.77 -7.19
C THR A 453 2.55 -38.53 -7.75
N ASN A 454 2.80 -38.49 -9.07
CA ASN A 454 3.41 -37.33 -9.74
C ASN A 454 2.49 -36.15 -10.01
N GLU A 455 1.16 -36.28 -9.73
CA GLU A 455 0.22 -35.15 -9.77
C GLU A 455 -0.15 -34.57 -8.39
N LEU A 456 0.23 -35.29 -7.30
CA LEU A 456 -0.09 -34.82 -5.95
C LEU A 456 0.67 -33.55 -5.58
N SER A 457 -0.03 -32.64 -4.88
CA SER A 457 0.58 -31.46 -4.29
C SER A 457 1.59 -31.84 -3.22
N ARG A 458 2.73 -31.16 -3.20
CA ARG A 458 3.79 -31.35 -2.21
C ARG A 458 3.89 -30.13 -1.33
N PHE A 459 3.90 -30.34 -0.02
CA PHE A 459 3.98 -29.28 0.96
C PHE A 459 4.78 -29.70 2.21
N GLY A 460 4.94 -28.82 3.17
CA GLY A 460 5.85 -28.93 4.32
C GLY A 460 6.93 -27.86 4.23
N GLY A 461 7.50 -27.45 5.36
CA GLY A 461 8.62 -26.53 5.41
C GLY A 461 8.26 -25.06 5.65
N ALA A 462 9.24 -24.19 5.45
CA ALA A 462 9.19 -22.78 5.83
C ALA A 462 8.04 -21.97 5.20
N LYS A 463 7.63 -22.32 3.98
CA LYS A 463 6.61 -21.60 3.20
C LYS A 463 5.20 -22.19 3.34
N SER A 464 5.05 -23.31 4.06
CA SER A 464 3.78 -24.00 4.31
C SER A 464 3.62 -24.28 5.80
N ILE A 465 3.56 -25.53 6.25
CA ILE A 465 3.50 -25.89 7.66
C ILE A 465 4.91 -26.11 8.23
N ARG A 466 5.27 -25.36 9.25
CA ARG A 466 6.62 -25.39 9.82
C ARG A 466 6.80 -26.56 10.80
N GLY A 467 8.04 -27.02 10.92
CA GLY A 467 8.38 -28.22 11.69
C GLY A 467 8.44 -29.52 10.86
N PHE A 468 8.09 -29.44 9.57
CA PHE A 468 8.25 -30.51 8.58
C PHE A 468 9.38 -30.18 7.60
N ASP A 469 9.92 -31.20 6.94
CA ASP A 469 10.91 -31.00 5.87
C ASP A 469 10.24 -30.35 4.64
N GLU A 470 11.02 -29.64 3.84
CA GLU A 470 10.53 -28.98 2.63
C GLU A 470 9.95 -30.03 1.66
N ASN A 471 8.68 -29.79 1.23
CA ASN A 471 7.98 -30.63 0.25
C ASN A 471 7.92 -32.14 0.62
N SER A 472 7.92 -32.47 1.91
CA SER A 472 7.95 -33.86 2.39
C SER A 472 6.57 -34.53 2.48
N LEU A 473 5.50 -33.77 2.45
CA LEU A 473 4.12 -34.24 2.54
C LEU A 473 3.47 -34.22 1.16
N PHE A 474 2.72 -35.28 0.83
CA PHE A 474 2.05 -35.47 -0.44
C PHE A 474 0.55 -35.56 -0.23
N SER A 475 -0.25 -34.84 -1.00
CA SER A 475 -1.69 -34.87 -0.86
C SER A 475 -2.42 -34.53 -2.16
N ASN A 476 -3.60 -35.11 -2.36
CA ASN A 476 -4.56 -34.61 -3.32
C ASN A 476 -5.35 -33.42 -2.75
N LYS A 477 -5.37 -33.26 -1.42
CA LYS A 477 -6.08 -32.17 -0.75
C LYS A 477 -5.40 -31.81 0.56
N TYR A 478 -5.12 -30.53 0.76
CA TYR A 478 -4.72 -30.01 2.06
C TYR A 478 -5.36 -28.64 2.35
N ILE A 479 -5.52 -28.36 3.61
CA ILE A 479 -5.86 -27.04 4.13
C ILE A 479 -4.98 -26.74 5.35
N LEU A 480 -4.30 -25.59 5.33
CA LEU A 480 -3.40 -25.14 6.37
C LEU A 480 -3.83 -23.77 6.87
N LEU A 481 -3.80 -23.58 8.17
CA LEU A 481 -3.82 -22.26 8.83
C LEU A 481 -2.47 -22.02 9.47
N ILE A 482 -1.73 -21.09 8.92
CA ILE A 482 -0.42 -20.63 9.38
C ILE A 482 -0.65 -19.38 10.21
N SER A 483 -0.20 -19.37 11.46
CA SER A 483 -0.43 -18.23 12.35
C SER A 483 0.82 -17.83 13.12
N GLU A 484 0.98 -16.52 13.30
CA GLU A 484 2.06 -15.93 14.07
C GLU A 484 1.54 -14.76 14.92
N TYR A 485 1.86 -14.76 16.20
CA TYR A 485 1.86 -13.53 16.95
C TYR A 485 3.23 -12.88 16.81
N ARG A 486 3.27 -11.65 16.33
CA ARG A 486 4.49 -10.89 16.04
C ARG A 486 4.63 -9.71 16.97
N PHE A 487 5.80 -9.62 17.62
CA PHE A 487 6.15 -8.51 18.49
C PHE A 487 7.36 -7.76 17.94
N LYS A 488 7.19 -6.49 17.59
CA LYS A 488 8.27 -5.61 17.10
C LYS A 488 9.11 -5.13 18.27
N LEU A 489 10.38 -5.53 18.33
CA LEU A 489 11.35 -5.00 19.28
C LEU A 489 11.72 -3.56 18.90
N ASN A 490 11.94 -3.33 17.60
CA ASN A 490 12.19 -2.03 16.98
C ASN A 490 11.75 -2.04 15.51
N ASN A 491 12.14 -1.04 14.70
CA ASN A 491 11.75 -0.93 13.29
C ASN A 491 12.43 -1.96 12.37
N THR A 492 13.42 -2.70 12.87
CA THR A 492 14.20 -3.66 12.06
C THR A 492 14.17 -5.08 12.60
N ILE A 493 13.72 -5.30 13.85
CA ILE A 493 13.73 -6.62 14.49
C ILE A 493 12.36 -6.93 15.07
N TYR A 494 11.88 -8.14 14.81
CA TYR A 494 10.71 -8.71 15.47
C TYR A 494 10.97 -10.14 15.95
N ILE A 495 10.19 -10.57 16.93
CA ILE A 495 10.08 -11.95 17.35
C ILE A 495 8.65 -12.43 17.09
N ASN A 496 8.50 -13.72 16.86
CA ASN A 496 7.18 -14.31 16.63
C ASN A 496 7.03 -15.67 17.31
N SER A 497 5.80 -15.97 17.72
CA SER A 497 5.39 -17.34 17.98
C SER A 497 4.94 -17.98 16.66
N ILE A 498 4.98 -19.29 16.60
CA ILE A 498 4.50 -20.11 15.48
C ILE A 498 3.43 -21.03 16.02
N PHE A 499 2.26 -21.02 15.39
CA PHE A 499 1.20 -21.97 15.64
C PHE A 499 0.49 -22.28 14.33
N ASP A 500 0.89 -23.36 13.70
CA ASP A 500 0.39 -23.81 12.41
C ASP A 500 -0.48 -25.06 12.62
N ILE A 501 -1.61 -25.17 11.96
CA ILE A 501 -2.46 -26.34 11.99
C ILE A 501 -2.91 -26.67 10.56
N GLY A 502 -3.14 -27.93 10.30
CA GLY A 502 -3.63 -28.37 9.00
C GLY A 502 -4.24 -29.77 9.01
N ASN A 503 -4.92 -30.03 7.92
CA ASN A 503 -5.41 -31.33 7.56
C ASN A 503 -5.03 -31.62 6.11
N PHE A 504 -4.64 -32.85 5.83
CA PHE A 504 -4.39 -33.31 4.46
C PHE A 504 -4.90 -34.71 4.22
N GLU A 505 -5.29 -34.96 3.00
CA GLU A 505 -5.75 -36.24 2.49
C GLU A 505 -4.85 -36.74 1.36
N ASN A 506 -4.45 -38.00 1.43
CA ASN A 506 -3.78 -38.69 0.34
C ASN A 506 -4.60 -39.94 -0.02
N LYS A 507 -5.32 -39.86 -1.13
CA LYS A 507 -6.21 -40.94 -1.60
C LYS A 507 -5.47 -42.13 -2.17
N ILE A 508 -4.20 -41.99 -2.59
CA ILE A 508 -3.41 -43.14 -3.06
C ILE A 508 -3.19 -44.13 -1.91
N ILE A 509 -2.81 -43.63 -0.74
CA ILE A 509 -2.59 -44.44 0.47
C ILE A 509 -3.78 -44.44 1.43
N ASN A 510 -4.93 -43.90 1.03
CA ASN A 510 -6.14 -43.78 1.83
C ASN A 510 -5.92 -43.18 3.23
N SER A 511 -5.13 -42.13 3.32
CA SER A 511 -4.86 -41.45 4.59
C SER A 511 -5.55 -40.08 4.67
N ASN A 512 -6.03 -39.76 5.88
CA ASN A 512 -6.48 -38.42 6.23
C ASN A 512 -5.87 -38.04 7.58
N THR A 513 -5.01 -37.04 7.57
CA THR A 513 -4.13 -36.76 8.69
C THR A 513 -4.25 -35.29 9.12
N ASN A 514 -4.43 -35.07 10.43
CA ASN A 514 -4.33 -33.74 11.05
C ASN A 514 -2.90 -33.53 11.54
N ILE A 515 -2.36 -32.36 11.25
CA ILE A 515 -0.98 -31.99 11.58
C ILE A 515 -0.92 -30.61 12.26
N TYR A 516 0.11 -30.41 13.02
CA TYR A 516 0.38 -29.10 13.64
C TYR A 516 1.88 -28.81 13.66
N GLY A 517 2.20 -27.51 13.74
CA GLY A 517 3.55 -27.02 13.95
C GLY A 517 3.56 -25.92 15.00
N VAL A 518 4.44 -26.04 16.00
CA VAL A 518 4.60 -25.05 17.06
C VAL A 518 6.04 -24.62 17.16
N GLY A 519 6.28 -23.33 17.44
CA GLY A 519 7.63 -22.83 17.49
C GLY A 519 7.75 -21.35 17.81
N ILE A 520 8.96 -20.86 17.62
CA ILE A 520 9.31 -19.46 17.78
C ILE A 520 10.24 -19.01 16.65
N GLY A 521 10.23 -17.74 16.38
CA GLY A 521 11.09 -17.18 15.35
C GLY A 521 11.57 -15.77 15.65
N VAL A 522 12.55 -15.35 14.87
CA VAL A 522 13.07 -13.98 14.84
C VAL A 522 13.23 -13.53 13.40
N GLY A 523 12.87 -12.29 13.12
CA GLY A 523 13.10 -11.68 11.82
C GLY A 523 13.86 -10.37 11.93
N LEU A 524 14.73 -10.13 10.97
CA LEU A 524 15.62 -8.97 10.87
C LEU A 524 15.48 -8.33 9.48
N ALA A 525 15.04 -7.08 9.44
CA ALA A 525 15.08 -6.28 8.23
C ALA A 525 16.51 -5.75 7.99
N THR A 526 17.01 -5.99 6.80
CA THR A 526 18.29 -5.51 6.29
C THR A 526 18.05 -4.61 5.08
N LYS A 527 19.09 -3.98 4.54
CA LYS A 527 19.00 -3.22 3.30
C LYS A 527 18.62 -4.07 2.09
N GLY A 528 18.95 -5.37 2.10
CA GLY A 528 18.67 -6.28 1.00
C GLY A 528 17.36 -7.07 1.15
N GLY A 529 16.68 -6.99 2.29
CA GLY A 529 15.46 -7.77 2.54
C GLY A 529 15.28 -8.20 3.99
N ILE A 530 14.34 -9.10 4.24
CA ILE A 530 14.07 -9.65 5.57
C ILE A 530 14.67 -11.04 5.68
N PHE A 531 15.56 -11.20 6.64
CA PHE A 531 16.07 -12.48 7.10
C PHE A 531 15.19 -12.99 8.24
N SER A 532 14.76 -14.26 8.19
CA SER A 532 13.97 -14.88 9.25
C SER A 532 14.57 -16.24 9.62
N LEU A 533 14.65 -16.50 10.90
CA LEU A 533 15.05 -17.77 11.49
C LEU A 533 13.92 -18.26 12.39
N ASN A 534 13.39 -19.45 12.05
CA ASN A 534 12.30 -20.08 12.77
C ASN A 534 12.73 -21.45 13.27
N TYR A 535 12.53 -21.70 14.56
CA TYR A 535 12.64 -23.02 15.16
C TYR A 535 11.23 -23.55 15.42
N ALA A 536 10.89 -24.66 14.80
CA ALA A 536 9.56 -25.24 14.90
C ALA A 536 9.61 -26.76 15.03
N ASN A 537 8.67 -27.30 15.80
CA ASN A 537 8.41 -28.73 15.92
C ASN A 537 7.07 -29.05 15.27
N GLY A 538 7.07 -29.99 14.33
CA GLY A 538 5.89 -30.46 13.62
C GLY A 538 5.60 -31.91 13.93
N SER A 539 4.29 -32.24 14.06
CA SER A 539 3.86 -33.59 14.35
C SER A 539 2.41 -33.82 13.85
N GLU A 540 2.04 -35.07 13.73
CA GLU A 540 0.64 -35.46 13.61
C GLU A 540 -0.10 -35.26 14.93
N TRP A 541 -1.41 -34.98 14.87
CA TRP A 541 -2.20 -34.65 16.07
C TRP A 541 -2.25 -35.76 17.12
N LYS A 542 -2.06 -37.01 16.67
CA LYS A 542 -2.06 -38.19 17.56
C LYS A 542 -0.73 -38.43 18.24
N ASP A 543 0.33 -37.83 17.72
CA ASP A 543 1.67 -38.05 18.21
C ASP A 543 2.04 -37.06 19.33
N LYS A 544 2.90 -37.51 20.22
CA LYS A 544 3.49 -36.61 21.23
C LYS A 544 4.58 -35.76 20.57
N ILE A 545 4.71 -34.54 21.08
CA ILE A 545 5.81 -33.66 20.68
C ILE A 545 7.14 -34.35 20.99
N ASP A 546 7.92 -34.62 19.94
CA ASP A 546 9.28 -35.16 20.06
C ASP A 546 10.28 -34.09 19.57
N SER A 547 11.23 -33.73 20.43
CA SER A 547 12.28 -32.76 20.09
C SER A 547 13.12 -33.15 18.88
N LYS A 548 13.18 -34.43 18.53
CA LYS A 548 13.87 -34.95 17.34
C LYS A 548 13.22 -34.48 16.03
N ASN A 549 11.94 -34.16 16.06
CA ASN A 549 11.19 -33.66 14.91
C ASN A 549 11.34 -32.13 14.72
N SER A 550 12.17 -31.48 15.54
CA SER A 550 12.35 -30.04 15.45
C SER A 550 13.18 -29.66 14.22
N LYS A 551 12.76 -28.64 13.51
CA LYS A 551 13.41 -28.11 12.31
C LYS A 551 13.79 -26.64 12.51
N ILE A 552 14.88 -26.25 11.89
CA ILE A 552 15.30 -24.85 11.77
C ILE A 552 15.04 -24.43 10.34
N HIS A 553 14.17 -23.44 10.18
CA HIS A 553 13.88 -22.85 8.88
C HIS A 553 14.56 -21.49 8.79
N ILE A 554 15.39 -21.31 7.78
CA ILE A 554 16.05 -20.05 7.45
C ILE A 554 15.43 -19.54 6.15
N THR A 555 14.92 -18.31 6.17
CA THR A 555 14.38 -17.69 4.96
C THR A 555 14.98 -16.30 4.78
N PHE A 556 15.25 -15.94 3.54
CA PHE A 556 15.58 -14.58 3.14
C PHE A 556 14.57 -14.13 2.09
N ARG A 557 13.89 -13.01 2.34
CA ARG A 557 12.95 -12.41 1.40
C ARG A 557 13.49 -11.06 0.99
N SER A 558 13.96 -10.96 -0.24
CA SER A 558 14.39 -9.70 -0.81
C SER A 558 13.20 -8.82 -1.20
N PHE A 559 13.38 -7.51 -1.05
CA PHE A 559 12.46 -6.49 -1.57
C PHE A 559 13.31 -5.51 -2.38
N PHE A 560 13.15 -5.56 -3.67
CA PHE A 560 13.81 -4.65 -4.60
C PHE A 560 12.81 -3.69 -5.22
#